data_5fb377172b32e55dbd00451af34bb9e7
#
_entry.id   5fb377172b32e55dbd00451af34bb9e7
#
_cell.length_a   1.000
_cell.length_b   1.000
_cell.length_c   1.000
_cell.angle_alpha   90.00
_cell.angle_beta   90.00
_cell.angle_gamma   90.00
#
_symmetry.space_group_name_H-M   'P 1'
#
loop_
_entity.id
_entity.type
_entity.pdbx_description
1 polymer ?
#
loop_
_entity_poly.entity_id
_entity_poly.type
_entity_poly.pdbx_seq_one_letter_code
_entity_poly.pdbx_strand_id
1 'polypeptide(L)'
;YKFYDIKTDNNILNFIETQYKTNVLKKKKIFASIVSCHDRGGQRIKIIKELEKYEKVMSPGRFYNNTNKIGPSKIDKINYISNSFYNICPENSKGEGYFTEKIFQAFEAGTIPIYWAIDLPEKDIINTNKYCFCNIENKEDMSISIQDVVKFPEKYLKGKLFTDNAENIVNSYYEDLINNIKNLLNI
;
A
#
# COMPACT_ATOMS: atom_id res chain seq x y z
N TYR A 1 -9.58 2.31 -12.09
CA TYR A 1 -10.62 1.29 -11.88
C TYR A 1 -10.60 0.12 -12.87
N LYS A 2 -9.66 0.08 -13.82
CA LYS A 2 -9.39 -1.10 -14.68
C LYS A 2 -8.50 -2.17 -14.02
N PHE A 3 -8.24 -2.06 -12.72
CA PHE A 3 -7.23 -2.91 -12.08
C PHE A 3 -7.77 -4.24 -11.57
N TYR A 4 -9.08 -4.36 -11.47
CA TYR A 4 -9.73 -5.57 -11.04
C TYR A 4 -10.89 -5.85 -11.97
N ASP A 5 -10.93 -7.05 -12.53
CA ASP A 5 -12.05 -7.49 -13.38
C ASP A 5 -13.27 -7.72 -12.47
N ILE A 6 -14.15 -6.73 -12.44
CA ILE A 6 -15.35 -6.72 -11.55
C ILE A 6 -16.40 -7.73 -12.02
N LYS A 7 -16.11 -8.48 -13.09
CA LYS A 7 -17.07 -9.44 -13.66
C LYS A 7 -17.19 -10.76 -12.91
N THR A 8 -16.41 -10.98 -11.87
CA THR A 8 -16.53 -12.18 -11.05
C THR A 8 -17.16 -11.81 -9.72
N ASP A 9 -18.12 -12.59 -9.25
CA ASP A 9 -18.74 -12.52 -7.91
C ASP A 9 -17.72 -12.63 -6.74
N ASN A 10 -16.45 -12.57 -7.06
CA ASN A 10 -15.37 -12.62 -6.10
C ASN A 10 -15.10 -11.23 -5.56
N ASN A 11 -15.52 -11.02 -4.34
CA ASN A 11 -15.19 -9.88 -3.51
C ASN A 11 -13.69 -9.54 -3.64
N ILE A 12 -13.38 -8.31 -4.09
CA ILE A 12 -12.02 -7.83 -4.28
C ILE A 12 -11.19 -7.91 -3.00
N LEU A 13 -11.81 -7.71 -1.85
CA LEU A 13 -11.15 -7.82 -0.55
C LEU A 13 -10.67 -9.25 -0.31
N ASN A 14 -11.49 -10.25 -0.65
CA ASN A 14 -11.12 -11.66 -0.56
C ASN A 14 -9.96 -12.01 -1.51
N PHE A 15 -9.94 -11.43 -2.71
CA PHE A 15 -8.81 -11.61 -3.63
C PHE A 15 -7.52 -11.09 -3.00
N ILE A 16 -7.51 -9.85 -2.50
CA ILE A 16 -6.32 -9.24 -1.89
C ILE A 16 -5.88 -10.03 -0.65
N GLU A 17 -6.82 -10.43 0.21
CA GLU A 17 -6.55 -11.23 1.40
C GLU A 17 -5.90 -12.58 1.04
N THR A 18 -6.38 -13.23 -0.02
CA THR A 18 -5.85 -14.51 -0.52
C THR A 18 -4.43 -14.35 -1.06
N GLN A 19 -4.19 -13.31 -1.88
CA GLN A 19 -2.86 -13.00 -2.38
C GLN A 19 -1.89 -12.66 -1.23
N TYR A 20 -2.34 -11.88 -0.25
CA TYR A 20 -1.56 -11.57 0.94
C TYR A 20 -1.13 -12.84 1.68
N LYS A 21 -2.07 -13.72 2.03
CA LYS A 21 -1.79 -14.99 2.73
C LYS A 21 -0.76 -15.84 2.00
N THR A 22 -0.85 -15.89 0.68
CA THR A 22 0.10 -16.63 -0.16
C THR A 22 1.48 -15.97 -0.18
N ASN A 23 1.53 -14.67 -0.36
CA ASN A 23 2.78 -13.94 -0.60
C ASN A 23 3.52 -13.59 0.69
N VAL A 24 2.85 -13.43 1.82
CA VAL A 24 3.49 -13.15 3.12
C VAL A 24 4.39 -14.30 3.58
N LEU A 25 4.09 -15.53 3.17
CA LEU A 25 4.87 -16.73 3.50
C LEU A 25 6.13 -16.89 2.63
N LYS A 26 6.26 -16.12 1.55
CA LYS A 26 7.45 -16.19 0.68
C LYS A 26 8.68 -15.69 1.41
N LYS A 27 9.83 -16.36 1.17
CA LYS A 27 11.12 -15.90 1.70
C LYS A 27 11.48 -14.55 1.11
N LYS A 28 11.57 -13.53 1.94
CA LYS A 28 11.96 -12.18 1.55
C LYS A 28 13.49 -12.09 1.42
N LYS A 29 13.96 -11.39 0.39
CA LYS A 29 15.40 -11.20 0.10
C LYS A 29 15.82 -9.73 0.16
N ILE A 30 14.85 -8.82 0.18
CA ILE A 30 15.05 -7.38 0.15
C ILE A 30 14.46 -6.81 1.44
N PHE A 31 15.21 -5.99 2.15
CA PHE A 31 14.74 -5.32 3.35
C PHE A 31 13.55 -4.42 3.04
N ALA A 32 13.74 -3.42 2.20
CA ALA A 32 12.67 -2.52 1.79
C ALA A 32 12.77 -2.20 0.30
N SER A 33 11.62 -2.00 -0.36
CA SER A 33 11.57 -1.60 -1.76
C SER A 33 10.65 -0.42 -1.99
N ILE A 34 10.93 0.29 -3.09
CA ILE A 34 10.05 1.31 -3.65
C ILE A 34 10.01 1.17 -5.17
N VAL A 35 8.82 1.24 -5.77
CA VAL A 35 8.65 1.28 -7.22
C VAL A 35 7.93 2.57 -7.60
N SER A 36 8.69 3.58 -8.00
CA SER A 36 8.16 4.89 -8.35
C SER A 36 8.90 5.54 -9.51
N CYS A 37 8.21 6.42 -10.25
CA CYS A 37 8.82 7.21 -11.32
C CYS A 37 9.34 8.56 -10.83
N HIS A 38 8.81 9.12 -9.76
CA HIS A 38 9.12 10.48 -9.26
C HIS A 38 8.85 10.62 -7.77
N ASP A 39 9.32 11.70 -7.19
CA ASP A 39 9.03 12.13 -5.81
C ASP A 39 8.75 13.64 -5.78
N ARG A 40 7.60 14.05 -6.33
CA ARG A 40 7.26 15.48 -6.50
C ARG A 40 7.12 16.24 -5.20
N GLY A 41 6.67 15.60 -4.14
CA GLY A 41 6.47 16.20 -2.82
C GLY A 41 7.56 15.89 -1.80
N GLY A 42 8.60 15.11 -2.18
CA GLY A 42 9.67 14.73 -1.26
C GLY A 42 9.27 13.73 -0.17
N GLN A 43 8.06 13.14 -0.26
CA GLN A 43 7.58 12.18 0.73
C GLN A 43 8.43 10.91 0.74
N ARG A 44 8.75 10.41 -0.45
CA ARG A 44 9.47 9.15 -0.63
C ARG A 44 10.88 9.22 -0.12
N ILE A 45 11.60 10.30 -0.45
CA ILE A 45 12.98 10.44 -0.01
C ILE A 45 13.11 10.58 1.50
N LYS A 46 12.12 11.20 2.18
CA LYS A 46 12.09 11.29 3.64
C LYS A 46 12.02 9.89 4.27
N ILE A 47 11.08 9.07 3.79
CA ILE A 47 10.89 7.68 4.27
C ILE A 47 12.10 6.81 3.95
N ILE A 48 12.65 6.91 2.73
CA ILE A 48 13.84 6.17 2.32
C ILE A 48 15.01 6.46 3.26
N LYS A 49 15.32 7.73 3.49
CA LYS A 49 16.43 8.12 4.37
C LYS A 49 16.27 7.62 5.81
N GLU A 50 15.03 7.51 6.27
CA GLU A 50 14.78 6.99 7.62
C GLU A 50 14.98 5.47 7.68
N LEU A 51 14.48 4.73 6.68
CA LEU A 51 14.68 3.28 6.58
C LEU A 51 16.15 2.90 6.32
N GLU A 52 16.88 3.70 5.56
CA GLU A 52 18.31 3.44 5.26
C GLU A 52 19.25 3.61 6.46
N LYS A 53 18.74 4.05 7.60
CA LYS A 53 19.47 3.93 8.87
C LYS A 53 19.59 2.49 9.36
N TYR A 54 18.76 1.59 8.83
CA TYR A 54 18.75 0.16 9.19
C TYR A 54 19.36 -0.70 8.08
N GLU A 55 18.83 -0.57 6.85
CA GLU A 55 19.34 -1.31 5.71
C GLU A 55 18.94 -0.61 4.40
N LYS A 56 19.66 -0.92 3.32
CA LYS A 56 19.48 -0.31 1.99
C LYS A 56 18.06 -0.53 1.44
N VAL A 57 17.46 0.55 0.93
CA VAL A 57 16.21 0.50 0.17
C VAL A 57 16.50 0.25 -1.31
N MET A 58 15.81 -0.72 -1.91
CA MET A 58 15.98 -1.09 -3.31
C MET A 58 14.90 -0.47 -4.19
N SER A 59 15.30 0.13 -5.32
CA SER A 59 14.39 0.75 -6.28
C SER A 59 14.71 0.36 -7.72
N PRO A 60 13.83 -0.37 -8.43
CA PRO A 60 13.93 -0.63 -9.86
C PRO A 60 13.28 0.49 -10.71
N GLY A 61 12.58 1.44 -10.08
CA GLY A 61 11.89 2.54 -10.72
C GLY A 61 12.82 3.63 -11.23
N ARG A 62 12.26 4.66 -11.87
CA ARG A 62 13.05 5.84 -12.29
C ARG A 62 13.57 6.64 -11.11
N PHE A 63 12.70 6.81 -10.11
CA PHE A 63 13.06 7.49 -8.88
C PHE A 63 13.93 6.58 -8.00
N TYR A 64 15.04 7.09 -7.54
CA TYR A 64 15.99 6.40 -6.66
C TYR A 64 16.55 5.10 -7.24
N ASN A 65 16.66 4.97 -8.57
CA ASN A 65 17.10 3.75 -9.24
C ASN A 65 18.48 3.29 -8.75
N ASN A 66 18.54 2.09 -8.20
CA ASN A 66 19.76 1.49 -7.68
C ASN A 66 19.83 -0.04 -7.90
N THR A 67 18.95 -0.56 -8.76
CA THR A 67 18.92 -1.98 -9.15
C THR A 67 18.42 -2.11 -10.59
N ASN A 68 18.40 -3.33 -11.13
CA ASN A 68 17.90 -3.61 -12.47
C ASN A 68 16.43 -3.17 -12.61
N LYS A 69 16.11 -2.58 -13.76
CA LYS A 69 14.72 -2.23 -14.09
C LYS A 69 13.85 -3.48 -14.18
N ILE A 70 12.61 -3.33 -13.79
CA ILE A 70 11.57 -4.36 -13.97
C ILE A 70 10.72 -4.04 -15.20
N GLY A 71 9.95 -5.02 -15.65
CA GLY A 71 8.94 -4.81 -16.70
C GLY A 71 7.87 -3.79 -16.27
N PRO A 72 7.12 -3.25 -17.24
CA PRO A 72 6.18 -2.16 -17.01
C PRO A 72 4.82 -2.60 -16.45
N SER A 73 4.58 -3.90 -16.33
CA SER A 73 3.26 -4.41 -15.92
C SER A 73 3.03 -4.33 -14.40
N LYS A 74 1.75 -4.36 -14.00
CA LYS A 74 1.36 -4.51 -12.58
C LYS A 74 1.96 -5.80 -12.00
N ILE A 75 1.96 -6.88 -12.78
CA ILE A 75 2.48 -8.19 -12.35
C ILE A 75 3.97 -8.10 -12.04
N ASP A 76 4.76 -7.46 -12.92
CA ASP A 76 6.18 -7.26 -12.68
C ASP A 76 6.45 -6.48 -11.39
N LYS A 77 5.65 -5.43 -11.15
CA LYS A 77 5.70 -4.64 -9.93
C LYS A 77 5.40 -5.49 -8.69
N ILE A 78 4.30 -6.23 -8.70
CA ILE A 78 3.89 -7.08 -7.56
C ILE A 78 4.94 -8.16 -7.30
N ASN A 79 5.44 -8.82 -8.35
CA ASN A 79 6.48 -9.84 -8.23
C ASN A 79 7.77 -9.28 -7.64
N TYR A 80 8.18 -8.08 -8.03
CA TYR A 80 9.35 -7.44 -7.45
C TYR A 80 9.14 -7.12 -5.96
N ILE A 81 8.04 -6.42 -5.64
CA ILE A 81 7.69 -6.01 -4.28
C ILE A 81 7.58 -7.25 -3.37
N SER A 82 7.04 -8.37 -3.86
CA SER A 82 6.84 -9.58 -3.05
C SER A 82 8.13 -10.20 -2.49
N ASN A 83 9.29 -9.78 -2.99
CA ASN A 83 10.59 -10.18 -2.45
C ASN A 83 11.05 -9.31 -1.26
N SER A 84 10.30 -8.26 -0.91
CA SER A 84 10.67 -7.30 0.13
C SER A 84 9.89 -7.53 1.43
N PHE A 85 10.51 -7.24 2.59
CA PHE A 85 9.79 -7.18 3.87
C PHE A 85 8.88 -5.96 3.90
N TYR A 86 9.40 -4.79 3.53
CA TYR A 86 8.68 -3.52 3.54
C TYR A 86 8.51 -2.99 2.13
N ASN A 87 7.36 -2.35 1.84
CA ASN A 87 7.16 -1.60 0.61
C ASN A 87 6.81 -0.14 0.93
N ILE A 88 7.64 0.79 0.44
CA ILE A 88 7.38 2.23 0.57
C ILE A 88 6.35 2.63 -0.47
N CYS A 89 5.16 2.99 -0.02
CA CYS A 89 4.01 3.23 -0.89
C CYS A 89 3.19 4.50 -0.52
N PRO A 90 3.84 5.65 -0.29
CA PRO A 90 3.11 6.88 0.00
C PRO A 90 2.31 7.35 -1.21
N GLU A 91 1.23 8.09 -0.95
CA GLU A 91 0.47 8.73 -2.00
C GLU A 91 1.27 9.84 -2.70
N ASN A 92 0.83 10.21 -3.92
CA ASN A 92 1.58 11.17 -4.74
C ASN A 92 1.35 12.61 -4.31
N SER A 93 0.19 12.90 -3.72
CA SER A 93 -0.29 14.25 -3.47
C SER A 93 -0.98 14.34 -2.12
N LYS A 94 -1.00 15.56 -1.57
CA LYS A 94 -1.85 15.93 -0.45
C LYS A 94 -3.26 16.21 -1.01
N GLY A 95 -4.26 15.53 -0.48
CA GLY A 95 -5.65 15.74 -0.85
C GLY A 95 -6.54 14.91 0.06
N GLU A 96 -7.61 15.51 0.57
CA GLU A 96 -8.61 14.77 1.32
C GLU A 96 -9.21 13.67 0.44
N GLY A 97 -9.32 12.45 0.97
CA GLY A 97 -9.79 11.30 0.22
C GLY A 97 -8.89 10.85 -0.94
N TYR A 98 -7.67 11.40 -1.08
CA TYR A 98 -6.73 10.95 -2.10
C TYR A 98 -6.04 9.67 -1.65
N PHE A 99 -6.67 8.59 -2.00
CA PHE A 99 -6.28 7.23 -1.67
C PHE A 99 -6.33 6.37 -2.93
N THR A 100 -5.26 5.62 -3.18
CA THR A 100 -5.10 4.90 -4.45
C THR A 100 -4.71 3.43 -4.23
N GLU A 101 -4.39 2.74 -5.31
CA GLU A 101 -4.06 1.32 -5.32
C GLU A 101 -2.78 0.93 -4.55
N LYS A 102 -1.98 1.89 -4.08
CA LYS A 102 -0.60 1.61 -3.64
C LYS A 102 -0.50 0.71 -2.43
N ILE A 103 -1.28 1.00 -1.40
CA ILE A 103 -1.29 0.18 -0.17
C ILE A 103 -1.85 -1.22 -0.45
N PHE A 104 -2.86 -1.33 -1.32
CA PHE A 104 -3.43 -2.62 -1.71
C PHE A 104 -2.44 -3.46 -2.51
N GLN A 105 -1.63 -2.85 -3.38
CA GLN A 105 -0.57 -3.54 -4.10
C GLN A 105 0.53 -4.04 -3.16
N ALA A 106 0.83 -3.32 -2.09
CA ALA A 106 1.75 -3.78 -1.06
C ALA A 106 1.18 -5.00 -0.31
N PHE A 107 -0.12 -5.00 0.02
CA PHE A 107 -0.79 -6.16 0.60
C PHE A 107 -0.82 -7.34 -0.37
N GLU A 108 -1.23 -7.12 -1.63
CA GLU A 108 -1.22 -8.15 -2.67
C GLU A 108 0.16 -8.81 -2.80
N ALA A 109 1.23 -8.05 -2.64
CA ALA A 109 2.60 -8.53 -2.64
C ALA A 109 3.04 -9.23 -1.32
N GLY A 110 2.23 -9.21 -0.28
CA GLY A 110 2.53 -9.81 1.03
C GLY A 110 3.67 -9.11 1.76
N THR A 111 3.73 -7.78 1.68
CA THR A 111 4.71 -6.94 2.38
C THR A 111 4.04 -6.12 3.48
N ILE A 112 4.82 -5.55 4.38
CA ILE A 112 4.36 -4.54 5.31
C ILE A 112 4.43 -3.17 4.61
N PRO A 113 3.30 -2.47 4.37
CA PRO A 113 3.32 -1.16 3.76
C PRO A 113 3.91 -0.11 4.70
N ILE A 114 4.86 0.68 4.19
CA ILE A 114 5.30 1.94 4.81
C ILE A 114 4.56 3.05 4.07
N TYR A 115 3.50 3.54 4.68
CA TYR A 115 2.47 4.31 4.01
C TYR A 115 2.38 5.75 4.51
N TRP A 116 2.01 6.65 3.64
CA TRP A 116 1.62 8.02 3.94
C TRP A 116 0.51 8.50 3.01
N ALA A 117 -0.46 9.18 3.59
CA ALA A 117 -1.47 10.00 2.95
C ALA A 117 -1.75 11.20 3.88
N ILE A 118 -2.53 12.18 3.44
CA ILE A 118 -2.86 13.31 4.32
C ILE A 118 -3.82 12.91 5.44
N ASP A 119 -4.65 11.96 5.15
CA ASP A 119 -5.58 11.34 6.08
C ASP A 119 -5.53 9.81 5.94
N LEU A 120 -6.35 9.13 6.71
CA LEU A 120 -6.54 7.67 6.63
C LEU A 120 -8.00 7.39 6.26
N PRO A 121 -8.43 7.72 5.03
CA PRO A 121 -9.83 7.63 4.63
C PRO A 121 -10.38 6.21 4.73
N GLU A 122 -9.51 5.22 4.58
CA GLU A 122 -9.87 3.80 4.57
C GLU A 122 -9.64 3.09 5.91
N LYS A 123 -9.55 3.83 7.02
CA LYS A 123 -9.35 3.25 8.37
C LYS A 123 -10.47 2.29 8.78
N ASP A 124 -11.68 2.49 8.25
CA ASP A 124 -12.82 1.63 8.53
C ASP A 124 -12.86 0.38 7.63
N ILE A 125 -12.03 0.32 6.61
CA ILE A 125 -11.86 -0.81 5.70
C ILE A 125 -10.61 -1.61 6.05
N ILE A 126 -9.48 -0.93 6.26
CA ILE A 126 -8.17 -1.56 6.52
C ILE A 126 -7.87 -1.54 8.03
N ASN A 127 -7.50 -2.67 8.58
CA ASN A 127 -7.01 -2.72 9.96
C ASN A 127 -5.73 -1.89 10.10
N THR A 128 -5.75 -0.89 10.98
CA THR A 128 -4.65 0.08 11.14
C THR A 128 -3.35 -0.52 11.63
N ASN A 129 -3.37 -1.73 12.18
CA ASN A 129 -2.18 -2.49 12.57
C ASN A 129 -1.54 -3.25 11.40
N LYS A 130 -1.99 -3.06 10.15
CA LYS A 130 -1.48 -3.77 8.96
C LYS A 130 -0.47 -2.96 8.14
N TYR A 131 -0.27 -1.72 8.48
CA TYR A 131 0.67 -0.84 7.81
C TYR A 131 1.33 0.11 8.81
N CYS A 132 2.54 0.53 8.50
CA CYS A 132 3.22 1.60 9.24
C CYS A 132 2.84 2.94 8.60
N PHE A 133 2.05 3.75 9.31
CA PHE A 133 1.78 5.12 8.90
C PHE A 133 2.95 6.02 9.25
N CYS A 134 3.50 6.71 8.24
CA CYS A 134 4.61 7.63 8.39
C CYS A 134 4.13 9.07 8.36
N ASN A 135 4.07 9.75 9.48
CA ASN A 135 3.81 11.18 9.53
C ASN A 135 5.04 11.96 9.03
N ILE A 136 5.13 12.19 7.72
CA ILE A 136 6.27 12.87 7.10
C ILE A 136 6.39 14.36 7.45
N GLU A 137 5.36 14.96 8.04
CA GLU A 137 5.36 16.35 8.49
C GLU A 137 6.02 16.47 9.87
N ASN A 138 6.04 15.39 10.65
CA ASN A 138 6.74 15.30 11.92
C ASN A 138 7.84 14.24 11.83
N LYS A 139 9.09 14.68 11.82
CA LYS A 139 10.24 13.79 11.67
C LYS A 139 10.40 12.82 12.85
N GLU A 140 10.07 13.27 14.07
CA GLU A 140 10.18 12.44 15.27
C GLU A 140 9.14 11.33 15.26
N ASP A 141 7.87 11.64 14.97
CA ASP A 141 6.80 10.66 14.84
C ASP A 141 7.13 9.64 13.75
N MET A 142 7.63 10.10 12.59
CA MET A 142 8.05 9.22 11.50
C MET A 142 9.17 8.28 11.93
N SER A 143 10.18 8.79 12.63
CA SER A 143 11.30 7.98 13.14
C SER A 143 10.81 6.93 14.13
N ILE A 144 9.91 7.28 15.04
CA ILE A 144 9.32 6.36 16.02
C ILE A 144 8.53 5.26 15.32
N SER A 145 7.67 5.62 14.36
CA SER A 145 6.86 4.65 13.60
C SER A 145 7.73 3.68 12.82
N ILE A 146 8.77 4.17 12.14
CA ILE A 146 9.70 3.32 11.39
C ILE A 146 10.52 2.44 12.34
N GLN A 147 10.96 2.96 13.48
CA GLN A 147 11.65 2.16 14.48
C GLN A 147 10.76 1.03 15.02
N ASP A 148 9.48 1.30 15.29
CA ASP A 148 8.56 0.28 15.80
C ASP A 148 8.34 -0.83 14.77
N VAL A 149 8.07 -0.48 13.51
CA VAL A 149 7.82 -1.51 12.47
C VAL A 149 9.06 -2.35 12.18
N VAL A 150 10.26 -1.78 12.26
CA VAL A 150 11.51 -2.52 12.04
C VAL A 150 11.84 -3.43 13.22
N LYS A 151 11.57 -2.99 14.45
CA LYS A 151 11.83 -3.80 15.65
C LYS A 151 10.79 -4.90 15.90
N PHE A 152 9.54 -4.66 15.54
CA PHE A 152 8.40 -5.52 15.85
C PHE A 152 7.51 -5.80 14.63
N PRO A 153 8.09 -6.30 13.50
CA PRO A 153 7.34 -6.50 12.26
C PRO A 153 6.18 -7.49 12.41
N GLU A 154 6.28 -8.43 13.36
CA GLU A 154 5.24 -9.43 13.61
C GLU A 154 3.90 -8.81 14.05
N LYS A 155 3.88 -7.61 14.62
CA LYS A 155 2.65 -6.89 14.96
C LYS A 155 1.81 -6.60 13.70
N TYR A 156 2.47 -6.32 12.58
CA TYR A 156 1.86 -5.95 11.30
C TYR A 156 1.46 -7.16 10.44
N LEU A 157 1.95 -8.33 10.77
CA LEU A 157 1.69 -9.57 10.01
C LEU A 157 0.51 -10.37 10.56
N LYS A 158 0.12 -10.19 11.84
CA LYS A 158 -0.93 -10.97 12.50
C LYS A 158 -2.33 -10.45 12.19
N GLY A 159 -3.31 -11.35 12.09
CA GLY A 159 -4.74 -11.03 11.92
C GLY A 159 -5.14 -10.70 10.49
N LYS A 160 -6.40 -10.31 10.32
CA LYS A 160 -6.99 -9.98 9.00
C LYS A 160 -6.47 -8.65 8.48
N LEU A 161 -6.37 -8.50 7.15
CA LEU A 161 -6.06 -7.21 6.52
C LEU A 161 -7.20 -6.21 6.71
N PHE A 162 -8.41 -6.68 6.54
CA PHE A 162 -9.61 -5.85 6.50
C PHE A 162 -10.43 -6.00 7.77
N THR A 163 -11.18 -4.94 8.10
CA THR A 163 -12.15 -4.95 9.20
C THR A 163 -13.32 -5.87 8.88
N ASP A 164 -14.06 -6.30 9.90
CA ASP A 164 -15.21 -7.18 9.68
C ASP A 164 -16.34 -6.49 8.91
N ASN A 165 -16.39 -5.16 8.91
CA ASN A 165 -17.39 -4.38 8.17
C ASN A 165 -16.91 -3.89 6.80
N ALA A 166 -15.69 -4.19 6.41
CA ALA A 166 -15.07 -3.67 5.18
C ALA A 166 -15.89 -3.94 3.91
N GLU A 167 -16.47 -5.14 3.81
CA GLU A 167 -17.28 -5.53 2.65
C GLU A 167 -18.53 -4.67 2.50
N ASN A 168 -19.25 -4.44 3.59
CA ASN A 168 -20.44 -3.60 3.58
C ASN A 168 -20.09 -2.16 3.18
N ILE A 169 -18.99 -1.62 3.68
CA ILE A 169 -18.55 -0.26 3.35
C ILE A 169 -18.18 -0.15 1.87
N VAL A 170 -17.44 -1.11 1.33
CA VAL A 170 -17.08 -1.12 -0.09
C VAL A 170 -18.32 -1.23 -0.97
N ASN A 171 -19.30 -2.08 -0.60
CA ASN A 171 -20.54 -2.23 -1.34
C ASN A 171 -21.37 -0.94 -1.32
N SER A 172 -21.45 -0.26 -0.16
CA SER A 172 -22.17 1.03 -0.09
C SER A 172 -21.55 2.09 -1.00
N TYR A 173 -20.21 2.16 -1.11
CA TYR A 173 -19.54 3.07 -2.05
C TYR A 173 -19.89 2.77 -3.52
N TYR A 174 -20.01 1.49 -3.89
CA TYR A 174 -20.45 1.12 -5.24
C TYR A 174 -21.88 1.51 -5.51
N GLU A 175 -22.78 1.27 -4.56
CA GLU A 175 -24.21 1.66 -4.67
C GLU A 175 -24.34 3.18 -4.80
N ASP A 176 -23.65 3.94 -3.98
CA ASP A 176 -23.64 5.41 -4.04
C ASP A 176 -23.11 5.91 -5.39
N LEU A 177 -22.02 5.32 -5.89
CA LEU A 177 -21.47 5.65 -7.20
C LEU A 177 -22.47 5.38 -8.33
N ILE A 178 -23.13 4.21 -8.31
CA ILE A 178 -24.13 3.84 -9.31
C ILE A 178 -25.31 4.78 -9.26
N ASN A 179 -25.82 5.09 -8.06
CA ASN A 179 -26.94 6.01 -7.87
C ASN A 179 -26.60 7.43 -8.34
N ASN A 180 -25.40 7.92 -8.04
CA ASN A 180 -24.94 9.22 -8.52
C ASN A 180 -24.85 9.25 -10.06
N ILE A 181 -24.37 8.19 -10.71
CA ILE A 181 -24.33 8.09 -12.17
C ILE A 181 -25.75 8.08 -12.74
N LYS A 182 -26.67 7.29 -12.19
CA LYS A 182 -28.07 7.26 -12.62
C LYS A 182 -28.72 8.65 -12.54
N ASN A 183 -28.53 9.32 -11.41
CA ASN A 183 -29.07 10.67 -11.20
C ASN A 183 -28.51 11.67 -12.24
N LEU A 184 -27.22 11.60 -12.57
CA LEU A 184 -26.61 12.45 -13.60
C LEU A 184 -27.14 12.16 -15.00
N LEU A 185 -27.52 10.91 -15.28
CA LEU A 185 -28.04 10.48 -16.57
C LEU A 185 -29.58 10.56 -16.65
N ASN A 186 -30.26 10.93 -15.57
CA ASN A 186 -31.72 10.93 -15.45
C ASN A 186 -32.39 9.59 -15.79
N ILE A 187 -31.80 8.47 -15.33
CA ILE A 187 -32.29 7.11 -15.54
C ILE A 187 -32.48 6.37 -14.20
#